data_6e49da2c5237a61652611631dc06c716
#
_entry.id   6e49da2c5237a61652611631dc06c716
#
_cell.length_a   1.000
_cell.length_b   1.000
_cell.length_c   1.000
_cell.angle_alpha   90.00
_cell.angle_beta   90.00
_cell.angle_gamma   90.00
#
_symmetry.space_group_name_H-M   'P 1'
#
loop_
_entity.id
_entity.type
_entity.pdbx_description
1 polymer ?
#
loop_
_entity_poly.entity_id
_entity_poly.type
_entity_poly.pdbx_seq_one_letter_code
_entity_poly.pdbx_strand_id
1 'polypeptide(L)'
;MKTRRNFIKLTALGSAAVFTTSCLTSEKEQIEENSGRKEVVKPIVVSTWNHGLEANEASWQILIEGGSALDAVEAGVKVTESDPDNTSVGIGGLPDRDGKVTLDACIMDHKNNCGAVACLQDIENPISVARKVMEETQHVMLVGEGAKQFALEKGFKETNLLTEKSKEAWEKWKEESKYQPIINSENHDTIGLLALDEKGNLSGACTTSGMAYKLHGRVGD
;
A
#
# COMPACT_ATOMS: atom_id res chain seq x y z
N MET A 1 -40.82 26.80 3.97
CA MET A 1 -39.86 25.83 3.41
C MET A 1 -39.30 26.36 2.08
N LYS A 2 -38.01 26.67 2.02
CA LYS A 2 -37.37 27.11 0.75
C LYS A 2 -37.17 25.88 -0.15
N THR A 3 -37.81 25.89 -1.31
CA THR A 3 -37.75 24.78 -2.26
C THR A 3 -36.39 24.74 -2.97
N ARG A 4 -35.94 23.53 -3.40
CA ARG A 4 -34.68 23.32 -4.17
C ARG A 4 -34.55 24.29 -5.36
N ARG A 5 -35.67 24.69 -5.95
CA ARG A 5 -35.73 25.62 -7.08
C ARG A 5 -35.33 27.06 -6.71
N ASN A 6 -35.56 27.50 -5.48
CA ASN A 6 -35.14 28.81 -5.00
C ASN A 6 -33.65 28.85 -4.62
N PHE A 7 -33.09 27.71 -4.19
CA PHE A 7 -31.66 27.58 -3.93
C PHE A 7 -30.85 27.70 -5.22
N ILE A 8 -31.25 27.00 -6.28
CA ILE A 8 -30.57 27.06 -7.60
C ILE A 8 -30.63 28.45 -8.21
N LYS A 9 -31.73 29.20 -8.05
CA LYS A 9 -31.84 30.57 -8.54
C LYS A 9 -30.95 31.55 -7.76
N LEU A 10 -30.73 31.31 -6.47
CA LEU A 10 -29.86 32.17 -5.66
C LEU A 10 -28.38 31.96 -5.97
N THR A 11 -27.96 30.71 -6.24
CA THR A 11 -26.58 30.39 -6.67
C THR A 11 -26.27 30.91 -8.07
N ALA A 12 -27.21 30.85 -9.01
CA ALA A 12 -27.01 31.39 -10.35
C ALA A 12 -26.84 32.93 -10.38
N LEU A 13 -27.57 33.64 -9.53
CA LEU A 13 -27.43 35.10 -9.38
C LEU A 13 -26.12 35.50 -8.66
N GLY A 14 -25.62 34.73 -7.73
CA GLY A 14 -24.34 34.93 -7.03
C GLY A 14 -23.13 34.72 -7.96
N SER A 15 -23.20 33.79 -8.88
CA SER A 15 -22.11 33.49 -9.83
C SER A 15 -21.94 34.59 -10.90
N ALA A 16 -23.02 35.28 -11.30
CA ALA A 16 -22.93 36.36 -12.29
C ALA A 16 -22.30 37.63 -11.72
N ALA A 17 -22.42 37.89 -10.42
CA ALA A 17 -21.82 39.07 -9.79
C ALA A 17 -20.31 38.95 -9.57
N VAL A 18 -19.76 37.75 -9.49
CA VAL A 18 -18.31 37.52 -9.31
C VAL A 18 -17.55 37.63 -10.64
N PHE A 19 -18.20 37.32 -11.78
CA PHE A 19 -17.53 37.38 -13.07
C PHE A 19 -17.38 38.80 -13.65
N THR A 20 -18.13 39.80 -13.17
CA THR A 20 -18.05 41.16 -13.70
C THR A 20 -17.03 42.05 -13.00
N THR A 21 -16.49 41.63 -11.84
CA THR A 21 -15.49 42.43 -11.12
C THR A 21 -14.05 42.01 -11.43
N SER A 22 -13.84 40.91 -12.15
CA SER A 22 -12.51 40.34 -12.44
C SER A 22 -11.89 40.85 -13.76
N CYS A 23 -12.59 41.69 -14.53
CA CYS A 23 -12.10 42.13 -15.85
C CYS A 23 -11.57 43.55 -15.92
N LEU A 24 -11.38 44.28 -14.81
CA LEU A 24 -11.01 45.70 -14.85
C LEU A 24 -9.77 46.10 -14.03
N THR A 25 -8.90 45.17 -13.68
CA THR A 25 -7.54 45.53 -13.24
C THR A 25 -6.53 44.61 -13.89
N SER A 26 -6.17 44.96 -15.13
CA SER A 26 -4.97 44.43 -15.77
C SER A 26 -3.77 45.24 -15.27
N GLU A 27 -3.42 45.09 -14.03
CA GLU A 27 -2.06 45.31 -13.59
C GLU A 27 -1.38 43.92 -13.55
N LYS A 28 -0.42 43.78 -14.45
CA LYS A 28 0.52 42.68 -14.45
C LYS A 28 1.36 42.79 -13.16
N GLU A 29 0.86 42.26 -12.05
CA GLU A 29 1.75 41.79 -11.03
C GLU A 29 2.43 40.52 -11.64
N GLN A 30 3.64 40.72 -12.13
CA GLN A 30 4.60 39.65 -12.24
C GLN A 30 4.80 39.15 -10.81
N ILE A 31 3.99 38.17 -10.44
CA ILE A 31 4.33 37.28 -9.31
C ILE A 31 5.65 36.67 -9.76
N GLU A 32 6.75 37.24 -9.23
CA GLU A 32 8.03 36.53 -9.25
C GLU A 32 7.77 35.18 -8.56
N GLU A 33 7.54 34.15 -9.36
CA GLU A 33 7.63 32.75 -8.96
C GLU A 33 9.08 32.42 -8.59
N ASN A 34 9.63 33.19 -7.67
CA ASN A 34 10.86 32.85 -6.99
C ASN A 34 10.52 32.17 -5.66
N SER A 35 9.60 31.19 -5.72
CA SER A 35 9.58 30.16 -4.72
C SER A 35 10.86 29.37 -4.93
N GLY A 36 11.86 29.59 -4.08
CA GLY A 36 13.04 28.76 -3.98
C GLY A 36 12.61 27.32 -3.68
N ARG A 37 12.12 26.63 -4.70
CA ARG A 37 12.01 25.18 -4.68
C ARG A 37 13.43 24.68 -4.47
N LYS A 38 13.76 24.33 -3.23
CA LYS A 38 14.97 23.59 -2.96
C LYS A 38 14.98 22.42 -3.94
N GLU A 39 16.05 22.28 -4.66
CA GLU A 39 16.26 21.16 -5.57
C GLU A 39 15.98 19.87 -4.79
N VAL A 40 15.08 19.06 -5.29
CA VAL A 40 14.72 17.80 -4.62
C VAL A 40 15.93 16.89 -4.70
N VAL A 41 16.48 16.54 -3.56
CA VAL A 41 17.57 15.55 -3.49
C VAL A 41 17.02 14.21 -3.98
N LYS A 42 17.73 13.56 -4.89
CA LYS A 42 17.40 12.24 -5.45
C LYS A 42 18.64 11.36 -5.37
N PRO A 43 18.46 10.05 -5.21
CA PRO A 43 17.19 9.34 -4.98
C PRO A 43 16.67 9.53 -3.56
N ILE A 44 15.42 9.10 -3.31
CA ILE A 44 14.79 9.10 -1.98
C ILE A 44 14.06 7.79 -1.77
N VAL A 45 14.13 7.26 -0.56
CA VAL A 45 13.26 6.16 -0.10
C VAL A 45 12.73 6.48 1.29
N VAL A 46 11.46 6.16 1.52
CA VAL A 46 10.80 6.32 2.82
C VAL A 46 9.88 5.14 3.07
N SER A 47 9.81 4.69 4.30
CA SER A 47 8.91 3.60 4.72
C SER A 47 8.28 3.88 6.08
N THR A 48 7.27 3.09 6.40
CA THR A 48 6.63 3.11 7.72
C THR A 48 7.32 2.14 8.67
N TRP A 49 7.18 2.38 9.98
CA TRP A 49 7.60 1.52 11.09
C TRP A 49 9.10 1.25 11.20
N ASN A 50 9.50 0.61 12.31
CA ASN A 50 10.93 0.31 12.58
C ASN A 50 11.52 -0.73 11.64
N HIS A 51 10.74 -1.74 11.25
CA HIS A 51 11.16 -2.74 10.26
C HIS A 51 11.36 -2.16 8.85
N GLY A 52 10.83 -0.97 8.60
CA GLY A 52 11.10 -0.21 7.39
C GLY A 52 12.54 0.25 7.22
N LEU A 53 13.37 0.26 8.28
CA LEU A 53 14.78 0.64 8.17
C LEU A 53 15.56 -0.34 7.29
N GLU A 54 15.38 -1.65 7.48
CA GLU A 54 16.01 -2.69 6.66
C GLU A 54 15.44 -2.70 5.23
N ALA A 55 14.13 -2.45 5.10
CA ALA A 55 13.49 -2.29 3.79
C ALA A 55 14.05 -1.07 3.02
N ASN A 56 14.29 0.05 3.71
CA ASN A 56 14.92 1.23 3.11
C ASN A 56 16.33 0.93 2.65
N GLU A 57 17.13 0.18 3.43
CA GLU A 57 18.48 -0.20 3.05
C GLU A 57 18.49 -1.02 1.76
N ALA A 58 17.65 -2.05 1.66
CA ALA A 58 17.53 -2.87 0.46
C ALA A 58 17.08 -2.05 -0.77
N SER A 59 16.10 -1.15 -0.58
CA SER A 59 15.65 -0.23 -1.64
C SER A 59 16.76 0.74 -2.05
N TRP A 60 17.53 1.24 -1.08
CA TRP A 60 18.60 2.19 -1.31
C TRP A 60 19.69 1.63 -2.18
N GLN A 61 20.08 0.36 -1.98
CA GLN A 61 21.09 -0.31 -2.82
C GLN A 61 20.66 -0.32 -4.30
N ILE A 62 19.39 -0.61 -4.58
CA ILE A 62 18.87 -0.57 -5.96
C ILE A 62 18.96 0.85 -6.54
N LEU A 63 18.58 1.86 -5.75
CA LEU A 63 18.54 3.26 -6.22
C LEU A 63 19.92 3.83 -6.51
N ILE A 64 20.93 3.60 -5.66
CA ILE A 64 22.29 4.11 -5.86
C ILE A 64 23.00 3.42 -7.02
N GLU A 65 22.59 2.22 -7.40
CA GLU A 65 23.07 1.52 -8.60
C GLU A 65 22.37 1.98 -9.88
N GLY A 66 21.48 2.97 -9.79
CA GLY A 66 20.72 3.52 -10.92
C GLY A 66 19.49 2.69 -11.33
N GLY A 67 19.05 1.79 -10.45
CA GLY A 67 17.84 0.99 -10.63
C GLY A 67 16.57 1.83 -10.57
N SER A 68 15.43 1.22 -10.95
CA SER A 68 14.14 1.91 -10.96
C SER A 68 13.52 2.00 -9.57
N ALA A 69 12.70 3.04 -9.35
CA ALA A 69 11.91 3.17 -8.14
C ALA A 69 10.99 1.95 -7.92
N LEU A 70 10.47 1.35 -8.99
CA LEU A 70 9.62 0.15 -8.91
C LEU A 70 10.39 -1.06 -8.38
N ASP A 71 11.60 -1.31 -8.87
CA ASP A 71 12.44 -2.41 -8.39
C ASP A 71 12.86 -2.17 -6.93
N ALA A 72 13.13 -0.91 -6.59
CA ALA A 72 13.50 -0.53 -5.22
C ALA A 72 12.37 -0.78 -4.22
N VAL A 73 11.12 -0.39 -4.52
CA VAL A 73 10.01 -0.62 -3.59
C VAL A 73 9.69 -2.11 -3.44
N GLU A 74 9.76 -2.90 -4.51
CA GLU A 74 9.59 -4.35 -4.42
C GLU A 74 10.68 -4.99 -3.56
N ALA A 75 11.96 -4.69 -3.85
CA ALA A 75 13.08 -5.25 -3.10
C ALA A 75 13.00 -4.90 -1.61
N GLY A 76 12.64 -3.66 -1.29
CA GLY A 76 12.53 -3.20 0.09
C GLY A 76 11.46 -3.94 0.88
N VAL A 77 10.21 -3.98 0.40
CA VAL A 77 9.13 -4.61 1.16
C VAL A 77 9.29 -6.12 1.26
N LYS A 78 9.96 -6.78 0.30
CA LYS A 78 10.29 -8.22 0.37
C LYS A 78 11.15 -8.58 1.57
N VAL A 79 12.03 -7.68 2.02
CA VAL A 79 12.81 -7.91 3.25
C VAL A 79 11.88 -8.17 4.42
N THR A 80 10.86 -7.31 4.57
CA THR A 80 9.88 -7.45 5.64
C THR A 80 8.95 -8.65 5.43
N GLU A 81 8.57 -8.95 4.18
CA GLU A 81 7.74 -10.13 3.86
C GLU A 81 8.44 -11.45 4.19
N SER A 82 9.75 -11.50 4.07
CA SER A 82 10.57 -12.69 4.30
C SER A 82 11.16 -12.78 5.73
N ASP A 83 10.82 -11.86 6.61
CA ASP A 83 11.26 -11.88 8.01
C ASP A 83 10.32 -12.74 8.87
N PRO A 84 10.76 -13.93 9.34
CA PRO A 84 9.92 -14.85 10.13
C PRO A 84 9.63 -14.31 11.55
N ASP A 85 10.36 -13.31 12.00
CA ASP A 85 10.16 -12.68 13.31
C ASP A 85 9.14 -11.54 13.27
N ASN A 86 8.81 -11.04 12.07
CA ASN A 86 7.76 -10.05 11.87
C ASN A 86 6.38 -10.71 11.93
N THR A 87 5.56 -10.27 12.87
CA THR A 87 4.21 -10.84 13.08
C THR A 87 3.10 -10.10 12.34
N SER A 88 3.43 -9.06 11.59
CA SER A 88 2.47 -8.16 10.92
C SER A 88 2.52 -8.22 9.39
N VAL A 89 3.61 -8.75 8.83
CA VAL A 89 3.85 -8.78 7.38
C VAL A 89 4.46 -10.12 6.97
N GLY A 90 3.98 -10.72 5.87
CA GLY A 90 4.61 -11.86 5.23
C GLY A 90 4.64 -13.15 6.04
N ILE A 91 5.76 -13.88 5.92
CA ILE A 91 6.01 -15.11 6.68
C ILE A 91 6.09 -14.78 8.18
N GLY A 92 5.41 -15.56 9.01
CA GLY A 92 5.34 -15.26 10.45
C GLY A 92 4.23 -14.30 10.84
N GLY A 93 3.51 -13.71 9.88
CA GLY A 93 2.33 -12.92 10.15
C GLY A 93 1.32 -13.68 11.02
N LEU A 94 0.66 -12.97 11.94
CA LEU A 94 -0.38 -13.59 12.77
C LEU A 94 -1.56 -14.03 11.90
N PRO A 95 -2.06 -15.27 12.08
CA PRO A 95 -3.10 -15.82 11.24
C PRO A 95 -4.46 -15.18 11.49
N ASP A 96 -5.41 -15.48 10.62
CA ASP A 96 -6.81 -15.26 10.88
C ASP A 96 -7.33 -16.16 12.02
N ARG A 97 -8.59 -16.00 12.44
CA ARG A 97 -9.17 -16.79 13.53
C ARG A 97 -9.17 -18.31 13.27
N ASP A 98 -9.12 -18.69 12.00
CA ASP A 98 -9.16 -20.09 11.56
C ASP A 98 -7.73 -20.69 11.40
N GLY A 99 -6.70 -19.91 11.76
CA GLY A 99 -5.30 -20.34 11.74
C GLY A 99 -4.63 -20.21 10.37
N LYS A 100 -5.19 -19.41 9.44
CA LYS A 100 -4.64 -19.19 8.11
C LYS A 100 -3.94 -17.84 8.05
N VAL A 101 -2.67 -17.82 7.63
CA VAL A 101 -1.99 -16.57 7.29
C VAL A 101 -2.45 -16.16 5.90
N THR A 102 -3.02 -14.97 5.80
CA THR A 102 -3.48 -14.38 4.54
C THR A 102 -2.80 -13.05 4.33
N LEU A 103 -2.27 -12.85 3.13
CA LEU A 103 -1.45 -11.71 2.76
C LEU A 103 -2.17 -10.81 1.76
N ASP A 104 -1.98 -9.50 1.95
CA ASP A 104 -2.50 -8.46 1.07
C ASP A 104 -1.33 -7.59 0.62
N ALA A 105 -1.23 -7.28 -0.68
CA ALA A 105 -0.17 -6.43 -1.21
C ALA A 105 -0.64 -5.62 -2.41
N CYS A 106 -0.10 -4.42 -2.56
CA CYS A 106 -0.27 -3.62 -3.75
C CYS A 106 1.02 -2.87 -4.12
N ILE A 107 1.19 -2.66 -5.42
CA ILE A 107 2.33 -1.95 -5.99
C ILE A 107 1.87 -1.03 -7.12
N MET A 108 2.55 0.10 -7.27
CA MET A 108 2.24 1.09 -8.30
C MET A 108 3.52 1.65 -8.90
N ASP A 109 3.55 1.78 -10.23
CA ASP A 109 4.65 2.40 -10.95
C ASP A 109 4.41 3.91 -11.19
N HIS A 110 5.43 4.59 -11.73
CA HIS A 110 5.39 6.03 -12.05
C HIS A 110 4.45 6.40 -13.22
N LYS A 111 3.89 5.43 -13.91
CA LYS A 111 2.92 5.62 -15.02
C LYS A 111 1.48 5.41 -14.55
N ASN A 112 1.26 5.23 -13.26
CA ASN A 112 -0.02 4.92 -12.64
C ASN A 112 -0.55 3.51 -12.99
N ASN A 113 0.29 2.59 -13.48
CA ASN A 113 -0.07 1.20 -13.51
C ASN A 113 0.00 0.65 -12.08
N CYS A 114 -0.95 -0.18 -11.72
CA CYS A 114 -0.99 -0.78 -10.40
C CYS A 114 -1.41 -2.25 -10.46
N GLY A 115 -0.94 -3.00 -9.48
CA GLY A 115 -1.32 -4.40 -9.28
C GLY A 115 -1.49 -4.69 -7.80
N ALA A 116 -2.39 -5.62 -7.48
CA ALA A 116 -2.69 -5.99 -6.12
C ALA A 116 -3.07 -7.46 -6.01
N VAL A 117 -2.81 -8.01 -4.84
CA VAL A 117 -3.37 -9.29 -4.38
C VAL A 117 -3.98 -9.12 -3.00
N ALA A 118 -5.01 -9.88 -2.71
CA ALA A 118 -5.63 -9.87 -1.40
C ALA A 118 -6.02 -11.28 -0.97
N CYS A 119 -5.98 -11.54 0.34
CA CYS A 119 -6.28 -12.83 0.93
C CYS A 119 -5.45 -13.98 0.28
N LEU A 120 -4.23 -13.67 -0.15
CA LEU A 120 -3.31 -14.62 -0.75
C LEU A 120 -2.74 -15.53 0.35
N GLN A 121 -2.74 -16.83 0.12
CA GLN A 121 -2.21 -17.84 1.06
C GLN A 121 -1.03 -18.57 0.44
N ASP A 122 -0.16 -19.07 1.31
CA ASP A 122 0.92 -20.00 0.99
C ASP A 122 1.95 -19.47 -0.03
N ILE A 123 2.05 -18.17 -0.25
CA ILE A 123 3.06 -17.55 -1.11
C ILE A 123 3.81 -16.48 -0.29
N GLU A 124 5.13 -16.61 -0.18
CA GLU A 124 5.96 -15.81 0.71
C GLU A 124 6.00 -14.31 0.35
N ASN A 125 6.10 -13.97 -0.95
CA ASN A 125 6.22 -12.60 -1.41
C ASN A 125 5.00 -12.14 -2.21
N PRO A 126 3.92 -11.72 -1.55
CA PRO A 126 2.71 -11.23 -2.20
C PRO A 126 2.96 -10.00 -3.07
N ILE A 127 3.93 -9.13 -2.72
CA ILE A 127 4.27 -7.96 -3.51
C ILE A 127 4.75 -8.31 -4.92
N SER A 128 5.55 -9.37 -5.05
CA SER A 128 6.02 -9.84 -6.36
C SER A 128 4.87 -10.42 -7.19
N VAL A 129 3.88 -11.06 -6.56
CA VAL A 129 2.67 -11.51 -7.26
C VAL A 129 1.84 -10.31 -7.70
N ALA A 130 1.66 -9.29 -6.85
CA ALA A 130 0.98 -8.04 -7.20
C ALA A 130 1.65 -7.35 -8.40
N ARG A 131 2.99 -7.32 -8.43
CA ARG A 131 3.74 -6.80 -9.58
C ARG A 131 3.46 -7.59 -10.86
N LYS A 132 3.41 -8.92 -10.78
CA LYS A 132 3.06 -9.78 -11.93
C LYS A 132 1.62 -9.54 -12.41
N VAL A 133 0.68 -9.29 -11.51
CA VAL A 133 -0.68 -8.89 -11.90
C VAL A 133 -0.64 -7.60 -12.72
N MET A 134 0.10 -6.58 -12.27
CA MET A 134 0.26 -5.31 -12.97
C MET A 134 0.92 -5.46 -14.35
N GLU A 135 2.03 -6.21 -14.42
CA GLU A 135 2.87 -6.26 -15.62
C GLU A 135 2.38 -7.27 -16.67
N GLU A 136 1.69 -8.33 -16.25
CA GLU A 136 1.41 -9.48 -17.13
C GLU A 136 -0.10 -9.75 -17.33
N THR A 137 -0.97 -8.90 -16.80
CA THR A 137 -2.42 -9.05 -16.96
C THR A 137 -3.10 -7.71 -17.30
N GLN A 138 -4.38 -7.79 -17.67
CA GLN A 138 -5.25 -6.62 -17.84
C GLN A 138 -5.96 -6.25 -16.52
N HIS A 139 -5.69 -7.00 -15.43
CA HIS A 139 -6.36 -6.84 -14.17
C HIS A 139 -5.53 -6.00 -13.22
N VAL A 140 -6.21 -5.30 -12.31
CA VAL A 140 -5.57 -4.55 -11.24
C VAL A 140 -5.42 -5.41 -9.98
N MET A 141 -6.32 -6.36 -9.74
CA MET A 141 -6.35 -7.12 -8.48
C MET A 141 -6.84 -8.55 -8.70
N LEU A 142 -6.15 -9.49 -8.06
CA LEU A 142 -6.58 -10.88 -7.89
C LEU A 142 -6.72 -11.20 -6.40
N VAL A 143 -7.63 -12.11 -6.03
CA VAL A 143 -7.90 -12.42 -4.63
C VAL A 143 -7.96 -13.92 -4.34
N GLY A 144 -7.57 -14.31 -3.13
CA GLY A 144 -7.74 -15.66 -2.58
C GLY A 144 -7.15 -16.76 -3.47
N GLU A 145 -7.91 -17.81 -3.70
CA GLU A 145 -7.48 -18.97 -4.48
C GLU A 145 -7.09 -18.61 -5.93
N GLY A 146 -7.81 -17.65 -6.54
CA GLY A 146 -7.47 -17.18 -7.89
C GLY A 146 -6.11 -16.49 -7.95
N ALA A 147 -5.76 -15.71 -6.91
CA ALA A 147 -4.44 -15.09 -6.80
C ALA A 147 -3.35 -16.16 -6.58
N LYS A 148 -3.62 -17.17 -5.77
CA LYS A 148 -2.70 -18.30 -5.53
C LYS A 148 -2.47 -19.10 -6.81
N GLN A 149 -3.53 -19.47 -7.53
CA GLN A 149 -3.39 -20.16 -8.80
C GLN A 149 -2.54 -19.38 -9.80
N PHE A 150 -2.80 -18.08 -9.95
CA PHE A 150 -1.99 -17.20 -10.79
C PHE A 150 -0.52 -17.18 -10.36
N ALA A 151 -0.24 -17.09 -9.05
CA ALA A 151 1.12 -17.12 -8.54
C ALA A 151 1.84 -18.44 -8.91
N LEU A 152 1.19 -19.57 -8.75
CA LEU A 152 1.75 -20.88 -9.10
C LEU A 152 2.02 -20.99 -10.62
N GLU A 153 1.12 -20.50 -11.46
CA GLU A 153 1.30 -20.42 -12.91
C GLU A 153 2.50 -19.54 -13.31
N LYS A 154 2.82 -18.53 -12.49
CA LYS A 154 3.99 -17.65 -12.67
C LYS A 154 5.27 -18.18 -12.02
N GLY A 155 5.24 -19.40 -11.48
CA GLY A 155 6.40 -20.10 -10.95
C GLY A 155 6.74 -19.80 -9.49
N PHE A 156 5.87 -19.10 -8.76
CA PHE A 156 5.98 -18.99 -7.30
C PHE A 156 5.75 -20.35 -6.67
N LYS A 157 6.36 -20.57 -5.51
CA LYS A 157 6.26 -21.84 -4.78
C LYS A 157 5.40 -21.68 -3.56
N GLU A 158 4.68 -22.75 -3.22
CA GLU A 158 3.98 -22.83 -1.95
C GLU A 158 4.98 -22.87 -0.79
N THR A 159 4.70 -22.06 0.22
CA THR A 159 5.48 -21.92 1.45
C THR A 159 4.54 -21.88 2.64
N ASN A 160 4.84 -22.62 3.70
CA ASN A 160 4.09 -22.48 4.95
C ASN A 160 4.41 -21.12 5.60
N LEU A 161 3.43 -20.23 5.65
CA LEU A 161 3.59 -18.90 6.21
C LEU A 161 3.42 -18.85 7.74
N LEU A 162 2.77 -19.84 8.31
CA LEU A 162 2.52 -19.93 9.76
C LEU A 162 3.77 -20.49 10.46
N THR A 163 4.53 -19.61 11.10
CA THR A 163 5.66 -20.01 11.95
C THR A 163 5.18 -20.61 13.27
N GLU A 164 6.05 -21.35 13.96
CA GLU A 164 5.70 -21.92 15.28
C GLU A 164 5.35 -20.82 16.28
N LYS A 165 6.09 -19.71 16.28
CA LYS A 165 5.83 -18.53 17.11
C LYS A 165 4.42 -17.97 16.92
N SER A 166 4.01 -17.79 15.66
CA SER A 166 2.67 -17.26 15.33
C SER A 166 1.57 -18.26 15.61
N LYS A 167 1.86 -19.56 15.47
CA LYS A 167 0.94 -20.63 15.83
C LYS A 167 0.69 -20.69 17.34
N GLU A 168 1.76 -20.66 18.16
CA GLU A 168 1.63 -20.61 19.61
C GLU A 168 0.83 -19.38 20.07
N ALA A 169 1.08 -18.22 19.49
CA ALA A 169 0.33 -17.01 19.78
C ALA A 169 -1.17 -17.16 19.41
N TRP A 170 -1.49 -17.78 18.28
CA TRP A 170 -2.86 -18.06 17.87
C TRP A 170 -3.55 -19.09 18.77
N GLU A 171 -2.87 -20.16 19.19
CA GLU A 171 -3.41 -21.16 20.10
C GLU A 171 -3.74 -20.55 21.47
N LYS A 172 -2.83 -19.71 22.01
CA LYS A 172 -3.06 -18.96 23.23
C LYS A 172 -4.25 -17.99 23.09
N TRP A 173 -4.34 -17.28 21.98
CA TRP A 173 -5.47 -16.39 21.69
C TRP A 173 -6.81 -17.15 21.70
N LYS A 174 -6.89 -18.36 21.12
CA LYS A 174 -8.12 -19.17 21.15
C LYS A 174 -8.57 -19.56 22.56
N GLU A 175 -7.65 -19.83 23.46
CA GLU A 175 -7.96 -20.17 24.85
C GLU A 175 -8.48 -18.96 25.63
N GLU A 176 -7.89 -17.78 25.40
CA GLU A 176 -8.17 -16.57 26.15
C GLU A 176 -9.33 -15.75 25.58
N SER A 177 -9.60 -15.89 24.28
CA SER A 177 -10.49 -14.97 23.59
C SER A 177 -11.94 -15.36 23.73
N LYS A 178 -12.69 -14.53 24.44
CA LYS A 178 -14.10 -14.30 24.10
C LYS A 178 -14.08 -13.25 22.99
N TYR A 179 -14.18 -13.69 21.73
CA TYR A 179 -14.21 -12.78 20.59
C TYR A 179 -15.22 -11.65 20.88
N GLN A 180 -14.71 -10.49 21.21
CA GLN A 180 -15.51 -9.28 21.32
C GLN A 180 -15.03 -8.36 20.21
N PRO A 181 -15.92 -7.95 19.29
CA PRO A 181 -15.54 -6.98 18.27
C PRO A 181 -15.22 -5.66 18.94
N ILE A 182 -13.94 -5.31 18.97
CA ILE A 182 -13.50 -3.97 19.35
C ILE A 182 -13.61 -3.13 18.09
N ILE A 183 -14.58 -2.24 18.06
CA ILE A 183 -14.81 -1.33 16.94
C ILE A 183 -13.65 -0.32 16.92
N ASN A 184 -12.88 -0.28 15.82
CA ASN A 184 -11.84 0.71 15.53
C ASN A 184 -10.63 0.76 16.48
N SER A 185 -10.28 -0.33 17.16
CA SER A 185 -9.01 -0.46 17.87
C SER A 185 -8.11 -1.39 17.07
N GLU A 186 -7.49 -0.85 16.07
CA GLU A 186 -6.62 -1.61 15.18
C GLU A 186 -5.15 -1.26 15.52
N ASN A 187 -4.40 -2.25 16.01
CA ASN A 187 -2.95 -2.18 16.09
C ASN A 187 -2.40 -2.84 14.83
N HIS A 188 -2.00 -2.02 13.87
CA HIS A 188 -1.52 -2.47 12.58
C HIS A 188 -0.09 -2.02 12.37
N ASP A 189 0.70 -2.89 11.77
CA ASP A 189 2.10 -2.63 11.44
C ASP A 189 2.38 -2.92 9.95
N THR A 190 1.46 -2.53 9.08
CA THR A 190 1.61 -2.61 7.63
C THR A 190 2.85 -1.87 7.18
N ILE A 191 3.67 -2.46 6.31
CA ILE A 191 4.72 -1.69 5.65
C ILE A 191 4.17 -0.99 4.42
N GLY A 192 4.31 0.34 4.40
CA GLY A 192 4.24 1.16 3.20
C GLY A 192 5.64 1.65 2.85
N LEU A 193 6.00 1.63 1.57
CA LEU A 193 7.30 2.09 1.10
C LEU A 193 7.14 2.87 -0.21
N LEU A 194 7.77 4.05 -0.25
CA LEU A 194 7.82 4.90 -1.43
C LEU A 194 9.28 5.11 -1.85
N ALA A 195 9.55 5.08 -3.14
CA ALA A 195 10.86 5.38 -3.71
C ALA A 195 10.76 6.37 -4.86
N LEU A 196 11.70 7.30 -4.90
CA LEU A 196 11.93 8.24 -5.99
C LEU A 196 13.32 7.96 -6.57
N ASP A 197 13.41 7.60 -7.85
CA ASP A 197 14.68 7.32 -8.50
C ASP A 197 15.37 8.59 -9.00
N GLU A 198 16.60 8.46 -9.48
CA GLU A 198 17.39 9.57 -10.06
C GLU A 198 16.69 10.27 -11.21
N LYS A 199 15.88 9.56 -11.97
CA LYS A 199 15.10 10.10 -13.10
C LYS A 199 13.87 10.87 -12.66
N GLY A 200 13.53 10.81 -11.36
CA GLY A 200 12.33 11.44 -10.79
C GLY A 200 11.07 10.60 -10.93
N ASN A 201 11.19 9.31 -11.22
CA ASN A 201 10.06 8.39 -11.22
C ASN A 201 9.71 7.99 -9.78
N LEU A 202 8.45 8.08 -9.42
CA LEU A 202 7.92 7.71 -8.11
C LEU A 202 7.19 6.37 -8.22
N SER A 203 7.49 5.45 -7.31
CA SER A 203 6.77 4.19 -7.16
C SER A 203 6.45 3.94 -5.70
N GLY A 204 5.45 3.10 -5.45
CA GLY A 204 5.02 2.76 -4.11
C GLY A 204 4.62 1.29 -3.98
N ALA A 205 4.82 0.74 -2.79
CA ALA A 205 4.40 -0.59 -2.40
C ALA A 205 3.81 -0.58 -0.99
N CYS A 206 2.83 -1.45 -0.76
CA CYS A 206 2.25 -1.68 0.55
C CYS A 206 1.96 -3.16 0.70
N THR A 207 2.31 -3.74 1.85
CA THR A 207 2.09 -5.17 2.12
C THR A 207 1.86 -5.43 3.60
N THR A 208 1.04 -6.42 3.89
CA THR A 208 0.61 -6.76 5.26
C THR A 208 0.08 -8.19 5.35
N SER A 209 0.11 -8.77 6.55
CA SER A 209 -0.73 -9.92 6.91
C SER A 209 -2.09 -9.51 7.48
N GLY A 210 -2.35 -8.20 7.58
CA GLY A 210 -3.58 -7.63 8.12
C GLY A 210 -3.74 -7.82 9.63
N MET A 211 -4.92 -7.51 10.13
CA MET A 211 -5.24 -7.62 11.55
C MET A 211 -5.10 -9.06 12.07
N ALA A 212 -4.45 -9.23 13.22
CA ALA A 212 -4.32 -10.52 13.88
C ALA A 212 -5.70 -11.13 14.20
N TYR A 213 -5.84 -12.42 13.96
CA TYR A 213 -7.06 -13.20 14.28
C TYR A 213 -8.33 -12.66 13.64
N LYS A 214 -8.19 -11.95 12.53
CA LYS A 214 -9.28 -11.39 11.71
C LYS A 214 -10.26 -12.47 11.27
N LEU A 215 -11.45 -12.08 10.85
CA LEU A 215 -12.36 -12.97 10.15
C LEU A 215 -11.72 -13.43 8.84
N HIS A 216 -11.88 -14.71 8.50
CA HIS A 216 -11.41 -15.21 7.22
C HIS A 216 -12.02 -14.41 6.06
N GLY A 217 -11.17 -13.98 5.11
CA GLY A 217 -11.58 -13.12 3.99
C GLY A 217 -11.59 -11.61 4.28
N ARG A 218 -11.28 -11.17 5.51
CA ARG A 218 -11.05 -9.75 5.79
C ARG A 218 -9.72 -9.32 5.14
N VAL A 219 -9.77 -8.26 4.37
CA VAL A 219 -8.67 -7.70 3.58
C VAL A 219 -8.24 -6.34 4.12
N GLY A 220 -6.98 -6.06 3.97
CA GLY A 220 -6.36 -4.80 4.36
C GLY A 220 -6.02 -4.73 5.84
N ASP A 221 -5.58 -3.56 6.17
CA ASP A 221 -5.09 -3.25 7.49
C ASP A 221 -6.03 -2.29 8.20
#